data_e32eaf0d51efc77bdf33188102f3feae
#
_entry.id   e32eaf0d51efc77bdf33188102f3feae
#
_cell.length_a   1.000
_cell.length_b   1.000
_cell.length_c   1.000
_cell.angle_alpha   90.00
_cell.angle_beta   90.00
_cell.angle_gamma   90.00
#
_symmetry.space_group_name_H-M   'P 1'
#
loop_
_entity.id
_entity.type
_entity.pdbx_description
1 polymer ?
#
loop_
_entity_poly.entity_id
_entity_poly.type
_entity_poly.pdbx_seq_one_letter_code
_entity_poly.pdbx_strand_id
1 'polypeptide(L)'
;IIIPGSENIVITPIAPHNLNVRPIVLSDENIIKLKVADKDQLALVSLDSRFRAFDSSNSLIIKKADFKINLIEPQSHSFISTIRSKLMWGIDKRN
;
A
#
# COMPACT_ATOMS: atom_id res chain seq x y z
N ILE A 1 -7.82 3.93 5.26
CA ILE A 1 -8.66 2.99 4.47
C ILE A 1 -8.92 3.65 3.11
N ILE A 2 -8.64 2.94 2.05
CA ILE A 2 -8.93 3.38 0.68
C ILE A 2 -10.16 2.62 0.18
N ILE A 3 -11.12 3.35 -0.34
CA ILE A 3 -12.38 2.80 -0.84
C ILE A 3 -12.13 2.03 -2.14
N PRO A 4 -12.75 0.86 -2.35
CA PRO A 4 -12.69 0.15 -3.62
C PRO A 4 -13.12 1.04 -4.79
N GLY A 5 -12.41 0.93 -5.91
CA GLY A 5 -12.63 1.77 -7.09
C GLY A 5 -11.93 3.13 -7.04
N SER A 6 -11.28 3.49 -5.93
CA SER A 6 -10.38 4.65 -5.88
C SER A 6 -9.10 4.34 -6.67
N GLU A 7 -8.79 5.15 -7.65
CA GLU A 7 -7.61 4.99 -8.49
C GLU A 7 -6.40 5.67 -7.85
N ASN A 8 -5.91 5.07 -6.75
CA ASN A 8 -4.89 5.66 -5.90
C ASN A 8 -3.76 4.68 -5.55
N ILE A 9 -2.57 5.24 -5.36
CA ILE A 9 -1.41 4.59 -4.72
C ILE A 9 -1.16 5.28 -3.38
N VAL A 10 -0.95 4.51 -2.34
CA VAL A 10 -0.64 5.03 -1.01
C VAL A 10 0.78 4.68 -0.64
N ILE A 11 1.56 5.69 -0.28
CA ILE A 11 2.91 5.52 0.27
C ILE A 11 2.82 5.73 1.77
N THR A 12 3.08 4.68 2.53
CA THR A 12 3.03 4.72 3.99
C THR A 12 4.39 4.39 4.56
N PRO A 13 5.02 5.29 5.31
CA PRO A 13 6.25 4.98 6.03
C PRO A 13 5.99 3.94 7.12
N ILE A 14 6.90 2.97 7.25
CA ILE A 14 6.85 1.94 8.30
C ILE A 14 7.89 2.28 9.35
N ALA A 15 7.48 2.38 10.61
CA ALA A 15 8.33 2.70 11.76
C ALA A 15 9.27 3.92 11.54
N PRO A 16 8.75 5.07 11.13
CA PRO A 16 9.58 6.24 10.90
C PRO A 16 10.10 6.78 12.24
N HIS A 17 11.36 7.25 12.25
CA HIS A 17 11.92 7.94 13.41
C HIS A 17 11.29 9.33 13.61
N ASN A 18 10.83 9.94 12.55
CA ASN A 18 10.19 11.26 12.59
C ASN A 18 8.66 11.09 12.75
N LEU A 19 8.12 11.59 13.86
CA LEU A 19 6.70 11.55 14.20
C LEU A 19 5.81 12.40 13.27
N ASN A 20 6.40 13.33 12.51
CA ASN A 20 5.66 14.19 11.59
C ASN A 20 5.42 13.57 10.21
N VAL A 21 6.03 12.42 9.92
CA VAL A 21 5.84 11.74 8.64
C VAL A 21 4.41 11.20 8.53
N ARG A 22 3.78 11.46 7.40
CA ARG A 22 2.40 11.06 7.12
C ARG A 22 2.34 10.25 5.82
N PRO A 23 1.39 9.35 5.68
CA PRO A 23 1.10 8.71 4.41
C PRO A 23 0.76 9.71 3.31
N ILE A 24 1.18 9.42 2.10
CA ILE A 24 0.88 10.22 0.90
C ILE A 24 -0.02 9.40 0.00
N VAL A 25 -1.11 10.00 -0.44
CA VAL A 25 -2.04 9.42 -1.41
C VAL A 25 -1.83 10.10 -2.76
N LEU A 26 -1.54 9.32 -3.79
CA LEU A 26 -1.28 9.77 -5.15
C LEU A 26 -2.27 9.13 -6.12
N SER A 27 -2.53 9.77 -7.25
CA SER A 27 -3.22 9.11 -8.37
C SER A 27 -2.41 7.90 -8.84
N ASP A 28 -3.08 6.82 -9.24
CA ASP A 28 -2.44 5.60 -9.75
C ASP A 28 -1.83 5.79 -11.16
N GLU A 29 -2.08 6.92 -11.81
CA GLU A 29 -1.40 7.34 -13.05
C GLU A 29 0.06 7.76 -12.82
N ASN A 30 0.44 8.02 -11.57
CA ASN A 30 1.80 8.44 -11.25
C ASN A 30 2.79 7.27 -11.35
N ILE A 31 3.97 7.58 -11.86
CA ILE A 31 5.13 6.71 -11.79
C ILE A 31 5.98 7.15 -10.60
N ILE A 32 6.17 6.25 -9.64
CA ILE A 32 6.92 6.52 -8.42
C ILE A 32 8.33 5.97 -8.59
N LYS A 33 9.32 6.82 -8.37
CA LYS A 33 10.72 6.42 -8.36
C LYS A 33 11.30 6.58 -6.96
N LEU A 34 11.70 5.47 -6.37
CA LEU A 34 12.33 5.42 -5.06
C LEU A 34 13.83 5.17 -5.21
N LYS A 35 14.63 5.89 -4.44
CA LYS A 35 16.06 5.67 -4.30
C LYS A 35 16.42 5.56 -2.83
N VAL A 36 17.35 4.68 -2.52
CA VAL A 36 17.96 4.61 -1.20
C VAL A 36 19.03 5.71 -1.13
N ALA A 37 18.95 6.55 -0.09
CA ALA A 37 19.85 7.68 0.05
C ALA A 37 21.28 7.27 0.45
N ASP A 38 21.38 6.16 1.18
CA ASP A 38 22.64 5.66 1.70
C ASP A 38 23.40 4.88 0.61
N LYS A 39 24.61 5.32 0.30
CA LYS A 39 25.47 4.68 -0.68
C LYS A 39 26.11 3.44 -0.06
N ASP A 40 26.35 2.43 -0.88
CA ASP A 40 27.00 1.17 -0.50
C ASP A 40 26.21 0.25 0.43
N GLN A 41 24.90 0.43 0.51
CA GLN A 41 24.01 -0.49 1.20
C GLN A 41 23.12 -1.27 0.25
N LEU A 42 22.85 -2.53 0.62
CA LEU A 42 21.83 -3.35 -0.01
C LEU A 42 20.47 -2.99 0.58
N ALA A 43 19.53 -2.64 -0.26
CA ALA A 43 18.13 -2.48 0.10
C ALA A 43 17.35 -3.74 -0.22
N LEU A 44 16.38 -4.06 0.62
CA LEU A 44 15.48 -5.20 0.42
C LEU A 44 14.12 -4.69 -0.01
N VAL A 45 13.62 -5.22 -1.12
CA VAL A 45 12.23 -5.03 -1.55
C VAL A 45 11.45 -6.31 -1.34
N SER A 46 10.27 -6.19 -0.74
CA SER A 46 9.32 -7.29 -0.57
C SER A 46 8.08 -7.01 -1.43
N LEU A 47 7.68 -8.00 -2.21
CA LEU A 47 6.48 -7.98 -3.04
C LEU A 47 5.64 -9.20 -2.67
N ASP A 48 4.69 -9.01 -1.78
CA ASP A 48 3.93 -10.08 -1.14
C ASP A 48 4.86 -11.13 -0.50
N SER A 49 4.94 -12.31 -1.06
CA SER A 49 5.80 -13.40 -0.57
C SER A 49 7.19 -13.45 -1.23
N ARG A 50 7.51 -12.52 -2.12
CA ARG A 50 8.78 -12.49 -2.86
C ARG A 50 9.68 -11.38 -2.36
N PHE A 51 10.96 -11.69 -2.21
CA PHE A 51 11.99 -10.76 -1.76
C PHE A 51 13.06 -10.58 -2.82
N ARG A 52 13.52 -9.35 -2.98
CA ARG A 52 14.66 -9.02 -3.84
C ARG A 52 15.56 -8.01 -3.13
N ALA A 53 16.85 -8.30 -3.10
CA ALA A 53 17.85 -7.32 -2.74
C ALA A 53 18.26 -6.53 -3.99
N PHE A 54 18.48 -5.24 -3.83
CA PHE A 54 19.02 -4.40 -4.88
C PHE A 54 20.03 -3.41 -4.29
N ASP A 55 20.97 -3.03 -5.11
CA ASP A 55 22.01 -2.08 -4.77
C ASP A 55 21.45 -0.66 -4.70
N SER A 56 21.95 0.14 -3.77
CA SER A 56 21.53 1.54 -3.59
C SER A 56 21.83 2.44 -4.79
N SER A 57 22.72 2.02 -5.71
CA SER A 57 22.95 2.71 -6.99
C SER A 57 21.74 2.63 -7.92
N ASN A 58 20.90 1.62 -7.74
CA ASN A 58 19.68 1.42 -8.50
C ASN A 58 18.51 2.20 -7.94
N SER A 59 17.43 2.27 -8.68
CA SER A 59 16.18 2.85 -8.24
C SER A 59 15.03 1.88 -8.46
N LEU A 60 14.08 1.88 -7.54
CA LEU A 60 12.84 1.14 -7.65
C LEU A 60 11.81 2.02 -8.37
N ILE A 61 11.22 1.49 -9.43
CA ILE A 61 10.13 2.15 -10.16
C ILE A 61 8.84 1.40 -9.89
N ILE A 62 7.84 2.13 -9.41
CA ILE A 62 6.51 1.61 -9.12
C ILE A 62 5.52 2.30 -10.05
N LYS A 63 4.74 1.53 -10.78
CA LYS A 63 3.68 2.02 -11.65
C LYS A 63 2.52 1.03 -11.67
N LYS A 64 1.33 1.52 -12.03
CA LYS A 64 0.16 0.69 -12.29
C LYS A 64 0.46 -0.31 -13.40
N ALA A 65 0.04 -1.55 -13.21
CA ALA A 65 0.10 -2.56 -14.26
C ALA A 65 -0.90 -2.25 -15.37
N ASP A 66 -0.61 -2.71 -16.58
CA ASP A 66 -1.48 -2.60 -17.75
C ASP A 66 -2.52 -3.73 -17.86
N PHE A 67 -2.56 -4.62 -16.86
CA PHE A 67 -3.54 -5.69 -16.73
C PHE A 67 -4.33 -5.57 -15.42
N LYS A 68 -5.48 -6.24 -15.36
CA LYS A 68 -6.34 -6.31 -14.18
C LYS A 68 -6.45 -7.75 -13.68
N ILE A 69 -6.62 -7.90 -12.38
CA ILE A 69 -6.96 -9.17 -11.74
C ILE A 69 -8.45 -9.16 -11.47
N ASN A 70 -9.14 -10.22 -11.87
CA ASN A 70 -10.56 -10.41 -11.59
C ASN A 70 -10.72 -11.31 -10.36
N LEU A 71 -11.41 -10.81 -9.35
CA LEU A 71 -11.79 -11.58 -8.16
C LEU A 71 -13.20 -12.12 -8.35
N ILE A 72 -13.36 -13.41 -8.09
CA ILE A 72 -14.68 -14.05 -8.11
C ILE A 72 -15.26 -13.96 -6.71
N GLU A 73 -16.37 -13.26 -6.57
CA GLU A 73 -17.12 -13.16 -5.32
C GLU A 73 -18.41 -13.99 -5.43
N PRO A 74 -18.51 -15.15 -4.75
CA PRO A 74 -19.70 -16.00 -4.79
C PRO A 74 -20.95 -15.33 -4.21
N GLN A 75 -20.76 -14.38 -3.32
CA GLN A 75 -21.82 -13.59 -2.69
C GLN A 75 -21.41 -12.12 -2.69
N SER A 76 -22.36 -11.25 -3.06
CA SER A 76 -22.11 -9.81 -3.00
C SER A 76 -22.06 -9.34 -1.53
N HIS A 77 -20.91 -8.90 -1.09
CA HIS A 77 -20.74 -8.24 0.20
C HIS A 77 -20.57 -6.75 -0.01
N SER A 78 -21.26 -5.95 0.81
CA SER A 78 -21.03 -4.51 0.83
C SER A 78 -19.68 -4.23 1.50
N PHE A 79 -18.87 -3.34 0.88
CA PHE A 79 -17.62 -2.86 1.48
C PHE A 79 -17.86 -2.29 2.90
N ILE A 80 -18.93 -1.53 3.09
CA ILE A 80 -19.29 -0.95 4.38
C ILE A 80 -19.62 -2.04 5.42
N SER A 81 -20.34 -3.09 5.02
CA SER A 81 -20.62 -4.20 5.94
C SER A 81 -19.33 -4.94 6.34
N THR A 82 -18.39 -5.06 5.43
CA THR A 82 -17.07 -5.65 5.70
C THR A 82 -16.27 -4.80 6.68
N ILE A 83 -16.22 -3.49 6.50
CA ILE A 83 -15.56 -2.56 7.45
C ILE A 83 -16.18 -2.69 8.83
N ARG A 84 -17.51 -2.68 8.91
CA ARG A 84 -18.22 -2.81 10.17
C ARG A 84 -17.91 -4.10 10.90
N SER A 85 -17.94 -5.22 10.21
CA SER A 85 -17.72 -6.55 10.81
C SER A 85 -16.25 -6.82 11.13
N LYS A 86 -15.33 -6.42 10.28
CA LYS A 86 -13.89 -6.74 10.40
C LYS A 86 -13.12 -5.71 11.22
N LEU A 87 -13.50 -4.44 11.15
CA LEU A 87 -12.83 -3.35 11.86
C LEU A 87 -13.64 -2.83 13.05
N MET A 88 -14.75 -3.48 13.40
CA MET A 88 -15.59 -3.15 14.56
C MET A 88 -16.14 -1.71 14.54
N TRP A 89 -16.32 -1.12 13.35
CA TRP A 89 -16.85 0.23 13.23
C TRP A 89 -18.30 0.30 13.71
N GLY A 90 -18.58 1.27 14.57
CA GLY A 90 -19.89 1.47 15.16
C GLY A 90 -20.27 0.44 16.24
N ILE A 91 -19.32 -0.38 16.67
CA ILE A 91 -19.50 -1.29 17.81
C ILE A 91 -18.82 -0.67 19.03
N ASP A 92 -19.60 -0.06 19.91
CA ASP A 92 -19.12 0.38 21.22
C ASP A 92 -19.46 -0.70 22.26
N LYS A 93 -18.43 -1.29 22.86
CA LYS A 93 -18.57 -2.31 23.91
C LYS A 93 -18.83 -1.70 25.30
N ARG A 94 -18.89 -0.37 25.42
CA ARG A 94 -19.09 0.31 26.71
C ARG A 94 -20.56 0.48 27.07
N ASN A 95 -21.43 0.01 26.24
CA ASN A 95 -22.87 -0.05 26.53
C ASN A 95 -23.25 -1.45 26.96
#